data_dee52a8ea6bce2ffc581d4839e71dae4
#
_entry.id   dee52a8ea6bce2ffc581d4839e71dae4
#
_cell.length_a   1.000
_cell.length_b   1.000
_cell.length_c   1.000
_cell.angle_alpha   90.00
_cell.angle_beta   90.00
_cell.angle_gamma   90.00
#
_symmetry.space_group_name_H-M   'P 1'
#
loop_
_entity.id
_entity.type
_entity.pdbx_description
1 polymer ?
#
loop_
_entity_poly.entity_id
_entity_poly.type
_entity_poly.pdbx_seq_one_letter_code
_entity_poly.pdbx_strand_id
1 'polypeptide(L)'
;NTGWNLEDNESNQIWVSGFVVRNPSPITSNWRATSDLEEELKRQNIVAISGVDTRALTRHLRDRGAMRVGIFSGEDLSREEMVIEVRKFEQMTGSFLAKDVSTEKSYVVNPKETRFKVVALDLGIKAATPRSFAERGVEVTVVPFDTTAAEISALKPDGVFLSNGPGDPATMDSVVATVRELLSDEVPIFGICFGHQILGRALGFETYKLQFGHRGINQPVLDKLTGKVEITAHNHGFA
;
A
#
# COMPACT_ATOMS: atom_id res chain seq x y z
N ASN A 1 9.59 18.87 -3.01
CA ASN A 1 8.18 19.13 -2.73
C ASN A 1 7.58 20.00 -3.84
N THR A 2 6.66 19.45 -4.61
CA THR A 2 5.96 20.16 -5.71
C THR A 2 4.68 20.83 -5.24
N GLY A 3 4.28 20.67 -3.98
CA GLY A 3 3.04 21.12 -3.40
C GLY A 3 2.01 19.99 -3.24
N TRP A 4 0.92 20.34 -2.62
CA TRP A 4 -0.21 19.47 -2.32
C TRP A 4 -1.46 19.89 -3.10
N ASN A 5 -2.26 18.94 -3.53
CA ASN A 5 -3.55 19.16 -4.16
C ASN A 5 -4.51 18.03 -3.79
N LEU A 6 -5.71 18.36 -3.36
CA LEU A 6 -6.73 17.37 -2.94
C LEU A 6 -7.15 16.42 -4.05
N GLU A 7 -7.14 16.85 -5.31
CA GLU A 7 -7.51 16.01 -6.45
C GLU A 7 -6.51 14.87 -6.69
N ASP A 8 -5.26 15.03 -6.22
CA ASP A 8 -4.19 14.05 -6.38
C ASP A 8 -4.11 13.06 -5.20
N ASN A 9 -5.03 13.16 -4.24
CA ASN A 9 -5.06 12.24 -3.11
C ASN A 9 -5.36 10.82 -3.56
N GLU A 10 -4.51 9.90 -3.12
CA GLU A 10 -4.65 8.47 -3.35
C GLU A 10 -5.33 7.74 -2.18
N SER A 11 -5.59 8.48 -1.10
CA SER A 11 -6.18 7.99 0.14
C SER A 11 -6.90 9.13 0.86
N ASN A 12 -7.78 8.79 1.81
CA ASN A 12 -8.51 9.75 2.62
C ASN A 12 -7.66 10.49 3.67
N GLN A 13 -6.47 9.95 3.98
CA GLN A 13 -5.55 10.53 4.97
C GLN A 13 -4.10 10.09 4.71
N ILE A 14 -3.16 10.72 5.45
CA ILE A 14 -1.77 10.29 5.54
C ILE A 14 -1.68 9.14 6.55
N TRP A 15 -1.28 7.96 6.11
CA TRP A 15 -1.23 6.75 6.94
C TRP A 15 0.09 6.55 7.69
N VAL A 16 1.16 7.27 7.31
CA VAL A 16 2.44 7.13 8.00
C VAL A 16 2.38 7.78 9.39
N SER A 17 2.99 7.14 10.38
CA SER A 17 3.06 7.65 11.76
C SER A 17 4.01 8.84 11.89
N GLY A 18 4.93 9.04 10.94
CA GLY A 18 5.87 10.15 10.94
C GLY A 18 6.58 10.31 9.61
N PHE A 19 7.13 11.50 9.38
CA PHE A 19 7.78 11.86 8.12
C PHE A 19 9.18 12.42 8.31
N VAL A 20 10.18 11.84 7.62
CA VAL A 20 11.58 12.23 7.75
C VAL A 20 12.10 12.77 6.43
N VAL A 21 12.61 13.98 6.42
CA VAL A 21 13.17 14.61 5.22
C VAL A 21 14.53 15.24 5.50
N ARG A 22 15.32 15.40 4.45
CA ARG A 22 16.56 16.19 4.55
C ARG A 22 16.22 17.68 4.58
N ASN A 23 15.59 18.18 3.54
CA ASN A 23 15.16 19.57 3.41
C ASN A 23 13.78 19.60 2.74
N PRO A 24 12.75 20.13 3.40
CA PRO A 24 11.50 20.45 2.73
C PRO A 24 11.74 21.60 1.76
N SER A 25 11.04 21.62 0.63
CA SER A 25 11.08 22.77 -0.27
C SER A 25 10.29 23.92 0.36
N PRO A 26 10.87 25.10 0.49
CA PRO A 26 10.16 26.28 1.02
C PRO A 26 9.14 26.87 0.04
N ILE A 27 9.19 26.47 -1.22
CA ILE A 27 8.32 26.97 -2.29
C ILE A 27 7.73 25.78 -3.03
N THR A 28 6.42 25.78 -3.20
CA THR A 28 5.71 24.85 -4.07
C THR A 28 5.88 25.29 -5.53
N SER A 29 6.29 24.37 -6.40
CA SER A 29 6.60 24.65 -7.80
C SER A 29 5.53 24.21 -8.79
N ASN A 30 4.47 23.54 -8.32
CA ASN A 30 3.40 23.07 -9.16
C ASN A 30 2.25 24.08 -9.19
N TRP A 31 1.83 24.48 -10.39
CA TRP A 31 0.72 25.41 -10.59
C TRP A 31 -0.63 24.93 -10.03
N ARG A 32 -0.79 23.61 -9.85
CA ARG A 32 -1.98 22.99 -9.23
C ARG A 32 -1.92 22.95 -7.70
N ALA A 33 -0.78 23.29 -7.09
CA ALA A 33 -0.62 23.24 -5.65
C ALA A 33 -1.57 24.20 -4.94
N THR A 34 -2.33 23.73 -3.98
CA THR A 34 -3.22 24.51 -3.12
C THR A 34 -2.64 24.71 -1.72
N SER A 35 -1.69 23.89 -1.32
CA SER A 35 -0.92 24.01 -0.08
C SER A 35 0.45 23.33 -0.22
N ASP A 36 1.27 23.40 0.81
CA ASP A 36 2.54 22.68 0.88
C ASP A 36 2.45 21.42 1.76
N LEU A 37 3.53 20.64 1.77
CA LEU A 37 3.58 19.39 2.53
C LEU A 37 3.54 19.65 4.05
N GLU A 38 4.16 20.71 4.52
CA GLU A 38 4.24 21.02 5.96
C GLU A 38 2.87 21.41 6.52
N GLU A 39 2.11 22.21 5.79
CA GLU A 39 0.72 22.56 6.12
C GLU A 39 -0.15 21.31 6.19
N GLU A 40 -0.01 20.39 5.24
CA GLU A 40 -0.81 19.18 5.20
C GLU A 40 -0.45 18.21 6.33
N LEU A 41 0.84 18.04 6.66
CA LEU A 41 1.29 17.24 7.80
C LEU A 41 0.75 17.81 9.13
N LYS A 42 0.78 19.15 9.29
CA LYS A 42 0.19 19.84 10.46
C LYS A 42 -1.31 19.62 10.54
N ARG A 43 -2.01 19.79 9.41
CA ARG A 43 -3.47 19.62 9.33
C ARG A 43 -3.91 18.22 9.78
N GLN A 44 -3.12 17.19 9.43
CA GLN A 44 -3.39 15.80 9.82
C GLN A 44 -2.67 15.36 11.10
N ASN A 45 -2.00 16.27 11.81
CA ASN A 45 -1.27 15.99 13.04
C ASN A 45 -0.20 14.89 12.89
N ILE A 46 0.50 14.88 11.75
CA ILE A 46 1.59 13.95 11.47
C ILE A 46 2.92 14.57 11.90
N VAL A 47 3.63 13.90 12.80
CA VAL A 47 4.95 14.34 13.25
C VAL A 47 5.97 14.25 12.10
N ALA A 48 6.80 15.29 11.96
CA ALA A 48 7.82 15.32 10.93
C ALA A 48 9.14 15.89 11.46
N ILE A 49 10.25 15.44 10.89
CA ILE A 49 11.59 15.94 11.21
C ILE A 49 12.36 16.24 9.92
N SER A 50 13.01 17.40 9.88
CA SER A 50 13.90 17.82 8.79
C SER A 50 15.36 17.89 9.24
N GLY A 51 16.29 18.10 8.31
CA GLY A 51 17.72 18.18 8.60
C GLY A 51 18.41 16.82 8.76
N VAL A 52 17.70 15.72 8.52
CA VAL A 52 18.26 14.36 8.64
C VAL A 52 19.03 13.99 7.38
N ASP A 53 20.22 13.38 7.54
CA ASP A 53 20.91 12.74 6.42
C ASP A 53 20.17 11.46 5.99
N THR A 54 19.16 11.64 5.13
CA THR A 54 18.32 10.54 4.63
C THR A 54 19.11 9.54 3.78
N ARG A 55 20.25 9.95 3.18
CA ARG A 55 21.12 9.03 2.46
C ARG A 55 21.87 8.10 3.42
N ALA A 56 22.43 8.64 4.50
CA ALA A 56 23.06 7.83 5.53
C ALA A 56 22.05 6.89 6.19
N LEU A 57 20.84 7.38 6.48
CA LEU A 57 19.74 6.56 7.00
C LEU A 57 19.38 5.41 6.05
N THR A 58 19.25 5.69 4.76
CA THR A 58 18.94 4.65 3.74
C THR A 58 20.04 3.60 3.68
N ARG A 59 21.32 4.00 3.73
CA ARG A 59 22.45 3.05 3.78
C ARG A 59 22.40 2.19 5.03
N HIS A 60 22.14 2.80 6.18
CA HIS A 60 22.01 2.07 7.44
C HIS A 60 20.89 1.01 7.38
N LEU A 61 19.70 1.38 6.85
CA LEU A 61 18.60 0.45 6.67
C LEU A 61 18.90 -0.67 5.66
N ARG A 62 19.70 -0.37 4.64
CA ARG A 62 20.15 -1.37 3.67
C ARG A 62 21.10 -2.39 4.29
N ASP A 63 22.01 -1.92 5.14
CA ASP A 63 23.00 -2.79 5.77
C ASP A 63 22.43 -3.60 6.95
N ARG A 64 21.50 -3.01 7.71
CA ARG A 64 20.94 -3.57 8.95
C ARG A 64 19.55 -4.19 8.78
N GLY A 65 18.85 -3.87 7.72
CA GLY A 65 17.46 -4.24 7.49
C GLY A 65 16.46 -3.19 7.97
N ALA A 66 15.18 -3.42 7.65
CA ALA A 66 14.09 -2.60 8.15
C ALA A 66 13.99 -2.68 9.68
N MET A 67 13.80 -1.54 10.34
CA MET A 67 13.77 -1.44 11.79
C MET A 67 12.66 -0.50 12.27
N ARG A 68 12.30 -0.65 13.55
CA ARG A 68 11.43 0.28 14.24
C ARG A 68 12.15 1.61 14.45
N VAL A 69 11.43 2.71 14.25
CA VAL A 69 11.95 4.06 14.39
C VAL A 69 10.96 4.90 15.17
N GLY A 70 11.44 5.84 15.97
CA GLY A 70 10.63 6.86 16.65
C GLY A 70 11.10 8.26 16.29
N ILE A 71 10.15 9.20 16.23
CA ILE A 71 10.41 10.63 16.17
C ILE A 71 9.87 11.22 17.49
N PHE A 72 10.73 11.89 18.22
CA PHE A 72 10.40 12.49 19.51
C PHE A 72 10.58 14.00 19.42
N SER A 73 9.67 14.75 20.04
CA SER A 73 9.78 16.19 20.23
C SER A 73 9.88 16.49 21.71
N GLY A 74 10.65 17.52 22.08
CA GLY A 74 10.89 17.89 23.47
C GLY A 74 12.11 17.18 24.10
N GLU A 75 12.38 17.51 25.36
CA GLU A 75 13.53 16.99 26.13
C GLU A 75 13.08 16.10 27.30
N ASP A 76 11.84 15.63 27.29
CA ASP A 76 11.23 14.93 28.42
C ASP A 76 11.77 13.50 28.63
N LEU A 77 12.36 12.91 27.60
CA LEU A 77 12.88 11.54 27.62
C LEU A 77 14.39 11.52 27.33
N SER A 78 15.12 10.77 28.11
CA SER A 78 16.51 10.40 27.79
C SER A 78 16.57 9.52 26.54
N ARG A 79 17.76 9.43 25.91
CA ARG A 79 17.98 8.58 24.73
C ARG A 79 17.66 7.11 25.01
N GLU A 80 17.99 6.63 26.20
CA GLU A 80 17.72 5.27 26.66
C GLU A 80 16.22 5.01 26.76
N GLU A 81 15.46 5.93 27.34
CA GLU A 81 14.00 5.85 27.42
C GLU A 81 13.36 5.88 26.05
N MET A 82 13.80 6.76 25.13
CA MET A 82 13.34 6.79 23.74
C MET A 82 13.52 5.44 23.03
N VAL A 83 14.67 4.78 23.21
CA VAL A 83 14.93 3.45 22.65
C VAL A 83 14.01 2.40 23.26
N ILE A 84 13.74 2.47 24.55
CA ILE A 84 12.79 1.57 25.23
C ILE A 84 11.39 1.75 24.63
N GLU A 85 10.92 2.98 24.46
CA GLU A 85 9.62 3.25 23.84
C GLU A 85 9.51 2.68 22.43
N VAL A 86 10.52 2.92 21.56
CA VAL A 86 10.54 2.37 20.19
C VAL A 86 10.49 0.83 20.19
N ARG A 87 11.10 0.18 21.16
CA ARG A 87 11.11 -1.30 21.26
C ARG A 87 9.77 -1.90 21.67
N LYS A 88 8.86 -1.13 22.26
CA LYS A 88 7.51 -1.59 22.63
C LYS A 88 6.60 -1.80 21.40
N PHE A 89 6.86 -1.10 20.31
CA PHE A 89 6.03 -1.21 19.10
C PHE A 89 6.23 -2.57 18.41
N GLU A 90 5.18 -3.03 17.77
CA GLU A 90 5.21 -4.27 16.98
C GLU A 90 6.13 -4.14 15.77
N GLN A 91 6.60 -5.28 15.29
CA GLN A 91 7.33 -5.35 14.03
C GLN A 91 6.36 -5.45 12.86
N MET A 92 6.86 -5.21 11.63
CA MET A 92 6.04 -5.39 10.43
C MET A 92 5.63 -6.86 10.23
N THR A 93 6.46 -7.82 10.64
CA THR A 93 6.10 -9.25 10.64
C THR A 93 4.98 -9.50 11.65
N GLY A 94 3.92 -10.14 11.20
CA GLY A 94 2.71 -10.38 11.99
C GLY A 94 1.74 -9.19 12.06
N SER A 95 2.02 -8.07 11.39
CA SER A 95 1.14 -6.88 11.41
C SER A 95 -0.05 -7.03 10.46
N PHE A 96 -1.26 -6.92 11.01
CA PHE A 96 -2.52 -6.95 10.25
C PHE A 96 -3.02 -5.53 9.97
N LEU A 97 -2.42 -4.84 9.01
CA LEU A 97 -2.71 -3.44 8.70
C LEU A 97 -3.79 -3.24 7.63
N ALA A 98 -4.11 -4.25 6.83
CA ALA A 98 -5.11 -4.14 5.78
C ALA A 98 -6.50 -3.73 6.33
N LYS A 99 -6.86 -4.18 7.54
CA LYS A 99 -8.10 -3.80 8.22
C LYS A 99 -8.22 -2.30 8.49
N ASP A 100 -7.10 -1.63 8.73
CA ASP A 100 -7.08 -0.22 9.11
C ASP A 100 -7.24 0.70 7.89
N VAL A 101 -6.86 0.20 6.69
CA VAL A 101 -6.83 0.97 5.44
C VAL A 101 -7.96 0.60 4.46
N SER A 102 -8.64 -0.51 4.69
CA SER A 102 -9.75 -0.97 3.87
C SER A 102 -10.99 -0.09 4.05
N THR A 103 -11.79 0.03 3.00
CA THR A 103 -13.09 0.71 3.09
C THR A 103 -14.03 -0.01 4.05
N GLU A 104 -14.83 0.75 4.80
CA GLU A 104 -15.87 0.17 5.68
C GLU A 104 -17.13 -0.24 4.89
N LYS A 105 -17.37 0.39 3.75
CA LYS A 105 -18.56 0.19 2.92
C LYS A 105 -18.19 0.07 1.47
N SER A 106 -18.85 -0.85 0.78
CA SER A 106 -18.70 -0.98 -0.67
C SER A 106 -19.13 0.29 -1.40
N TYR A 107 -18.40 0.62 -2.45
CA TYR A 107 -18.72 1.73 -3.34
C TYR A 107 -18.42 1.35 -4.80
N VAL A 108 -19.07 2.06 -5.74
CA VAL A 108 -18.93 1.78 -7.17
C VAL A 108 -18.31 2.97 -7.89
N VAL A 109 -17.35 2.69 -8.76
CA VAL A 109 -16.78 3.66 -9.70
C VAL A 109 -17.22 3.28 -11.10
N ASN A 110 -18.06 4.14 -11.70
CA ASN A 110 -18.68 3.88 -12.98
C ASN A 110 -17.84 4.44 -14.14
N PRO A 111 -17.67 3.69 -15.23
CA PRO A 111 -17.16 4.21 -16.49
C PRO A 111 -18.26 5.03 -17.23
N LYS A 112 -17.88 5.71 -18.31
CA LYS A 112 -18.86 6.34 -19.22
C LYS A 112 -19.73 5.29 -19.94
N GLU A 113 -19.15 4.15 -20.27
CA GLU A 113 -19.79 3.01 -20.89
C GLU A 113 -19.22 1.73 -20.27
N THR A 114 -20.07 0.86 -19.73
CA THR A 114 -19.66 -0.38 -19.07
C THR A 114 -19.45 -1.49 -20.10
N ARG A 115 -18.23 -1.99 -20.18
CA ARG A 115 -17.84 -3.16 -20.98
C ARG A 115 -17.63 -4.39 -20.13
N PHE A 116 -17.09 -4.21 -18.93
CA PHE A 116 -16.80 -5.25 -17.95
C PHE A 116 -17.10 -4.76 -16.54
N LYS A 117 -17.34 -5.71 -15.65
CA LYS A 117 -17.55 -5.49 -14.21
C LYS A 117 -16.47 -6.19 -13.41
N VAL A 118 -15.80 -5.45 -12.54
CA VAL A 118 -14.76 -5.99 -11.66
C VAL A 118 -15.14 -5.70 -10.21
N VAL A 119 -15.00 -6.71 -9.36
CA VAL A 119 -15.01 -6.50 -7.92
C VAL A 119 -13.57 -6.34 -7.44
N ALA A 120 -13.28 -5.22 -6.79
CA ALA A 120 -11.97 -4.95 -6.22
C ALA A 120 -12.00 -5.16 -4.71
N LEU A 121 -11.25 -6.13 -4.21
CA LEU A 121 -11.07 -6.34 -2.77
C LEU A 121 -10.09 -5.29 -2.24
N ASP A 122 -10.57 -4.46 -1.32
CA ASP A 122 -9.79 -3.35 -0.79
C ASP A 122 -8.87 -3.80 0.34
N LEU A 123 -7.60 -4.01 0.00
CA LEU A 123 -6.51 -4.30 0.93
C LEU A 123 -5.68 -3.04 1.26
N GLY A 124 -6.09 -1.88 0.76
CA GLY A 124 -5.41 -0.59 0.78
C GLY A 124 -5.29 0.01 -0.62
N ILE A 125 -6.39 -0.03 -1.37
CA ILE A 125 -6.45 0.42 -2.76
C ILE A 125 -6.16 1.91 -2.89
N LYS A 126 -5.41 2.29 -3.92
CA LYS A 126 -5.21 3.70 -4.27
C LYS A 126 -6.39 4.20 -5.10
N ALA A 127 -6.81 5.45 -4.85
CA ALA A 127 -7.95 6.05 -5.53
C ALA A 127 -7.80 6.10 -7.07
N ALA A 128 -6.57 6.21 -7.59
CA ALA A 128 -6.31 6.16 -9.03
C ALA A 128 -6.63 4.79 -9.65
N THR A 129 -6.54 3.69 -8.89
CA THR A 129 -6.75 2.35 -9.43
C THR A 129 -8.17 2.14 -9.99
N PRO A 130 -9.26 2.30 -9.20
CA PRO A 130 -10.60 2.15 -9.73
C PRO A 130 -10.95 3.22 -10.78
N ARG A 131 -10.40 4.44 -10.70
CA ARG A 131 -10.54 5.46 -11.75
C ARG A 131 -9.92 4.99 -13.06
N SER A 132 -8.71 4.41 -13.02
CA SER A 132 -8.04 3.89 -14.22
C SER A 132 -8.78 2.72 -14.87
N PHE A 133 -9.45 1.88 -14.10
CA PHE A 133 -10.37 0.87 -14.61
C PHE A 133 -11.57 1.51 -15.31
N ALA A 134 -12.21 2.50 -14.66
CA ALA A 134 -13.37 3.18 -15.21
C ALA A 134 -13.06 3.91 -16.52
N GLU A 135 -11.89 4.54 -16.65
CA GLU A 135 -11.42 5.16 -17.90
C GLU A 135 -11.32 4.16 -19.07
N ARG A 136 -11.20 2.87 -18.76
CA ARG A 136 -11.10 1.77 -19.74
C ARG A 136 -12.40 1.00 -19.95
N GLY A 137 -13.52 1.55 -19.45
CA GLY A 137 -14.84 0.94 -19.62
C GLY A 137 -15.13 -0.17 -18.62
N VAL A 138 -14.45 -0.21 -17.48
CA VAL A 138 -14.67 -1.22 -16.44
C VAL A 138 -15.40 -0.58 -15.26
N GLU A 139 -16.60 -1.07 -14.95
CA GLU A 139 -17.30 -0.76 -13.71
C GLU A 139 -16.60 -1.48 -12.56
N VAL A 140 -16.20 -0.74 -11.54
CA VAL A 140 -15.49 -1.32 -10.39
C VAL A 140 -16.33 -1.17 -9.13
N THR A 141 -16.71 -2.30 -8.54
CA THR A 141 -17.27 -2.33 -7.18
C THR A 141 -16.12 -2.62 -6.21
N VAL A 142 -15.74 -1.62 -5.43
CA VAL A 142 -14.74 -1.77 -4.37
C VAL A 142 -15.45 -2.27 -3.12
N VAL A 143 -14.97 -3.37 -2.54
CA VAL A 143 -15.55 -4.02 -1.36
C VAL A 143 -14.54 -4.13 -0.22
N PRO A 144 -14.97 -4.19 1.06
CA PRO A 144 -14.09 -4.41 2.19
C PRO A 144 -13.23 -5.67 2.07
N PHE A 145 -12.08 -5.68 2.76
CA PHE A 145 -11.12 -6.80 2.70
C PHE A 145 -11.71 -8.13 3.16
N ASP A 146 -12.70 -8.12 4.06
CA ASP A 146 -13.34 -9.29 4.67
C ASP A 146 -14.60 -9.77 3.94
N THR A 147 -14.90 -9.21 2.77
CA THR A 147 -16.02 -9.64 1.93
C THR A 147 -15.83 -11.09 1.49
N THR A 148 -16.85 -11.92 1.67
CA THR A 148 -16.81 -13.36 1.38
C THR A 148 -16.87 -13.65 -0.13
N ALA A 149 -16.45 -14.85 -0.54
CA ALA A 149 -16.55 -15.31 -1.92
C ALA A 149 -18.00 -15.32 -2.42
N ALA A 150 -18.94 -15.73 -1.57
CA ALA A 150 -20.38 -15.74 -1.91
C ALA A 150 -20.92 -14.32 -2.18
N GLU A 151 -20.55 -13.33 -1.36
CA GLU A 151 -20.94 -11.93 -1.57
C GLU A 151 -20.34 -11.36 -2.84
N ILE A 152 -19.07 -11.66 -3.13
CA ILE A 152 -18.38 -11.25 -4.36
C ILE A 152 -19.09 -11.87 -5.58
N SER A 153 -19.36 -13.18 -5.55
CA SER A 153 -20.01 -13.91 -6.65
C SER A 153 -21.44 -13.44 -6.89
N ALA A 154 -22.15 -13.01 -5.83
CA ALA A 154 -23.50 -12.42 -5.96
C ALA A 154 -23.51 -11.13 -6.79
N LEU A 155 -22.41 -10.40 -6.86
CA LEU A 155 -22.23 -9.21 -7.71
C LEU A 155 -22.01 -9.56 -9.19
N LYS A 156 -21.81 -10.85 -9.52
CA LYS A 156 -21.59 -11.39 -10.88
C LYS A 156 -20.48 -10.63 -11.64
N PRO A 157 -19.28 -10.52 -11.10
CA PRO A 157 -18.19 -9.85 -11.78
C PRO A 157 -17.63 -10.67 -12.94
N ASP A 158 -17.08 -9.99 -13.95
CA ASP A 158 -16.27 -10.62 -15.00
C ASP A 158 -14.87 -10.99 -14.50
N GLY A 159 -14.44 -10.42 -13.37
CA GLY A 159 -13.18 -10.74 -12.71
C GLY A 159 -13.05 -10.04 -11.35
N VAL A 160 -12.08 -10.50 -10.57
CA VAL A 160 -11.77 -9.96 -9.24
C VAL A 160 -10.36 -9.36 -9.24
N PHE A 161 -10.25 -8.19 -8.66
CA PHE A 161 -9.00 -7.49 -8.46
C PHE A 161 -8.62 -7.46 -6.99
N LEU A 162 -7.42 -7.94 -6.66
CA LEU A 162 -6.84 -7.87 -5.34
C LEU A 162 -5.89 -6.68 -5.29
N SER A 163 -6.22 -5.68 -4.49
CA SER A 163 -5.46 -4.43 -4.48
C SER A 163 -4.10 -4.56 -3.79
N ASN A 164 -3.26 -3.56 -3.97
CA ASN A 164 -2.11 -3.33 -3.09
C ASN A 164 -2.57 -3.08 -1.66
N GLY A 165 -1.65 -3.22 -0.70
CA GLY A 165 -1.94 -2.98 0.71
C GLY A 165 -0.72 -3.07 1.61
N PRO A 166 -0.83 -2.63 2.87
CA PRO A 166 0.20 -2.74 3.88
C PRO A 166 0.09 -4.02 4.71
N GLY A 167 1.14 -4.30 5.48
CA GLY A 167 1.15 -5.36 6.48
C GLY A 167 1.83 -6.65 6.01
N ASP A 168 1.64 -7.70 6.81
CA ASP A 168 2.18 -9.02 6.55
C ASP A 168 1.13 -9.90 5.85
N PRO A 169 1.40 -10.40 4.63
CA PRO A 169 0.47 -11.29 3.94
C PRO A 169 0.11 -12.54 4.76
N ALA A 170 1.01 -13.00 5.65
CA ALA A 170 0.78 -14.17 6.50
C ALA A 170 -0.39 -14.01 7.48
N THR A 171 -0.83 -12.78 7.75
CA THR A 171 -1.96 -12.51 8.65
C THR A 171 -3.34 -12.58 7.98
N MET A 172 -3.40 -12.81 6.67
CA MET A 172 -4.60 -12.66 5.84
C MET A 172 -5.27 -14.01 5.50
N ASP A 173 -5.31 -14.95 6.42
CA ASP A 173 -5.83 -16.30 6.15
C ASP A 173 -7.29 -16.32 5.68
N SER A 174 -8.14 -15.44 6.21
CA SER A 174 -9.54 -15.33 5.78
C SER A 174 -9.64 -14.89 4.31
N VAL A 175 -8.84 -13.90 3.91
CA VAL A 175 -8.80 -13.41 2.51
C VAL A 175 -8.24 -14.49 1.58
N VAL A 176 -7.21 -15.21 2.04
CA VAL A 176 -6.65 -16.36 1.30
C VAL A 176 -7.72 -17.44 1.07
N ALA A 177 -8.56 -17.72 2.07
CA ALA A 177 -9.67 -18.66 1.93
C ALA A 177 -10.70 -18.19 0.89
N THR A 178 -11.14 -16.92 0.98
CA THR A 178 -12.02 -16.29 -0.01
C THR A 178 -11.45 -16.40 -1.44
N VAL A 179 -10.16 -16.10 -1.62
CA VAL A 179 -9.51 -16.18 -2.93
C VAL A 179 -9.44 -17.62 -3.45
N ARG A 180 -9.22 -18.62 -2.57
CA ARG A 180 -9.26 -20.05 -2.96
C ARG A 180 -10.65 -20.49 -3.44
N GLU A 181 -11.71 -20.05 -2.79
CA GLU A 181 -13.07 -20.33 -3.23
C GLU A 181 -13.33 -19.74 -4.60
N LEU A 182 -13.00 -18.44 -4.82
CA LEU A 182 -13.14 -17.80 -6.12
C LEU A 182 -12.32 -18.46 -7.23
N LEU A 183 -11.12 -18.95 -6.93
CA LEU A 183 -10.30 -19.73 -7.88
C LEU A 183 -10.96 -21.07 -8.22
N SER A 184 -11.59 -21.74 -7.25
CA SER A 184 -12.32 -22.99 -7.49
C SER A 184 -13.56 -22.79 -8.37
N ASP A 185 -14.15 -21.59 -8.32
CA ASP A 185 -15.27 -21.17 -9.16
C ASP A 185 -14.82 -20.62 -10.54
N GLU A 186 -13.53 -20.79 -10.86
CA GLU A 186 -12.90 -20.33 -12.12
C GLU A 186 -13.05 -18.82 -12.39
N VAL A 187 -13.23 -18.00 -11.36
CA VAL A 187 -13.31 -16.54 -11.50
C VAL A 187 -11.93 -15.99 -11.89
N PRO A 188 -11.81 -15.17 -12.95
CA PRO A 188 -10.55 -14.52 -13.30
C PRO A 188 -10.10 -13.58 -12.18
N ILE A 189 -8.86 -13.77 -11.71
CA ILE A 189 -8.28 -12.98 -10.60
C ILE A 189 -6.98 -12.34 -11.04
N PHE A 190 -6.82 -11.06 -10.70
CA PHE A 190 -5.57 -10.34 -10.86
C PHE A 190 -5.20 -9.61 -9.56
N GLY A 191 -3.94 -9.70 -9.15
CA GLY A 191 -3.43 -9.09 -7.92
C GLY A 191 -2.22 -8.19 -8.15
N ILE A 192 -2.17 -7.05 -7.45
CA ILE A 192 -1.02 -6.16 -7.45
C ILE A 192 -0.38 -6.10 -6.05
N CYS A 193 0.96 -6.24 -5.97
CA CYS A 193 1.75 -6.11 -4.76
C CYS A 193 1.21 -7.06 -3.65
N PHE A 194 0.59 -6.52 -2.60
CA PHE A 194 -0.01 -7.31 -1.52
C PHE A 194 -1.05 -8.30 -2.05
N GLY A 195 -1.92 -7.86 -2.97
CA GLY A 195 -2.90 -8.75 -3.62
C GLY A 195 -2.26 -9.87 -4.43
N HIS A 196 -1.12 -9.63 -5.08
CA HIS A 196 -0.34 -10.70 -5.74
C HIS A 196 0.20 -11.71 -4.72
N GLN A 197 0.67 -11.25 -3.56
CA GLN A 197 1.15 -12.12 -2.48
C GLN A 197 0.02 -12.98 -1.88
N ILE A 198 -1.17 -12.39 -1.70
CA ILE A 198 -2.38 -13.13 -1.27
C ILE A 198 -2.76 -14.19 -2.31
N LEU A 199 -2.74 -13.86 -3.59
CA LEU A 199 -2.98 -14.82 -4.68
C LEU A 199 -1.95 -15.95 -4.65
N GLY A 200 -0.67 -15.64 -4.47
CA GLY A 200 0.40 -16.64 -4.31
C GLY A 200 0.13 -17.59 -3.13
N ARG A 201 -0.29 -17.05 -1.98
CA ARG A 201 -0.68 -17.88 -0.82
C ARG A 201 -1.91 -18.75 -1.10
N ALA A 202 -2.89 -18.23 -1.81
CA ALA A 202 -4.06 -19.00 -2.21
C ALA A 202 -3.68 -20.20 -3.11
N LEU A 203 -2.66 -20.04 -3.95
CA LEU A 203 -2.10 -21.09 -4.80
C LEU A 203 -1.13 -22.04 -4.06
N GLY A 204 -0.90 -21.83 -2.75
CA GLY A 204 -0.09 -22.73 -1.92
C GLY A 204 1.37 -22.30 -1.77
N PHE A 205 1.76 -21.12 -2.23
CA PHE A 205 3.08 -20.57 -1.96
C PHE A 205 3.16 -19.92 -0.57
N GLU A 206 4.36 -19.84 -0.03
CA GLU A 206 4.65 -19.14 1.21
C GLU A 206 5.14 -17.72 0.94
N THR A 207 5.01 -16.84 1.93
CA THR A 207 5.57 -15.50 1.90
C THR A 207 6.54 -15.30 3.07
N TYR A 208 7.54 -14.45 2.87
CA TYR A 208 8.56 -14.17 3.89
C TYR A 208 8.97 -12.70 3.89
N LYS A 209 9.45 -12.23 5.03
CA LYS A 209 9.96 -10.86 5.17
C LYS A 209 11.34 -10.72 4.56
N LEU A 210 11.47 -9.84 3.58
CA LEU A 210 12.76 -9.43 3.05
C LEU A 210 13.50 -8.55 4.05
N GLN A 211 14.83 -8.59 4.07
CA GLN A 211 15.65 -7.80 4.98
C GLN A 211 15.32 -6.30 4.89
N PHE A 212 15.25 -5.73 3.68
CA PHE A 212 14.91 -4.32 3.45
C PHE A 212 13.85 -4.11 2.35
N GLY A 213 13.49 -5.17 1.60
CA GLY A 213 12.51 -5.12 0.51
C GLY A 213 13.04 -4.46 -0.77
N HIS A 214 12.17 -4.37 -1.77
CA HIS A 214 12.46 -3.67 -3.02
C HIS A 214 11.63 -2.39 -3.10
N ARG A 215 12.30 -1.27 -3.37
CA ARG A 215 11.67 0.05 -3.50
C ARG A 215 12.36 0.82 -4.62
N GLY A 216 11.58 1.21 -5.62
CA GLY A 216 12.07 1.97 -6.77
C GLY A 216 11.28 1.68 -8.02
N ILE A 217 11.40 2.57 -8.99
CA ILE A 217 10.75 2.50 -10.31
C ILE A 217 11.62 1.81 -11.37
N ASN A 218 12.75 1.24 -10.99
CA ASN A 218 13.76 0.70 -11.88
C ASN A 218 14.23 -0.69 -11.46
N GLN A 219 13.31 -1.52 -10.98
CA GLN A 219 13.60 -2.89 -10.56
C GLN A 219 13.49 -3.85 -11.74
N PRO A 220 14.56 -4.63 -12.06
CA PRO A 220 14.52 -5.60 -13.15
C PRO A 220 13.72 -6.84 -12.74
N VAL A 221 12.85 -7.31 -13.63
CA VAL A 221 12.12 -8.58 -13.50
C VAL A 221 12.32 -9.42 -14.76
N LEU A 222 12.74 -10.66 -14.54
CA LEU A 222 12.89 -11.63 -15.62
C LEU A 222 11.54 -12.30 -15.91
N ASP A 223 11.02 -12.08 -17.11
CA ASP A 223 9.94 -12.90 -17.64
C ASP A 223 10.52 -14.25 -18.12
N LYS A 224 10.21 -15.31 -17.38
CA LYS A 224 10.72 -16.66 -17.67
C LYS A 224 10.13 -17.27 -18.95
N LEU A 225 8.98 -16.80 -19.40
CA LEU A 225 8.34 -17.32 -20.63
C LEU A 225 9.04 -16.76 -21.87
N THR A 226 9.36 -15.47 -21.85
CA THR A 226 9.98 -14.80 -23.01
C THR A 226 11.50 -14.68 -22.89
N GLY A 227 12.08 -14.90 -21.71
CA GLY A 227 13.49 -14.67 -21.40
C GLY A 227 13.90 -13.19 -21.37
N LYS A 228 12.95 -12.26 -21.42
CA LYS A 228 13.20 -10.82 -21.40
C LYS A 228 13.26 -10.27 -19.98
N VAL A 229 14.12 -9.28 -19.79
CA VAL A 229 14.14 -8.49 -18.56
C VAL A 229 13.34 -7.22 -18.78
N GLU A 230 12.32 -7.01 -17.96
CA GLU A 230 11.52 -5.81 -17.96
C GLU A 230 11.82 -4.95 -16.73
N ILE A 231 11.71 -3.63 -16.87
CA ILE A 231 11.92 -2.70 -15.77
C ILE A 231 10.56 -2.34 -15.18
N THR A 232 10.41 -2.60 -13.89
CA THR A 232 9.14 -2.46 -13.17
C THR A 232 9.27 -1.58 -11.93
N ALA A 233 8.14 -1.09 -11.43
CA ALA A 233 8.08 -0.34 -10.18
C ALA A 233 7.74 -1.27 -9.01
N HIS A 234 8.58 -1.25 -7.98
CA HIS A 234 8.41 -2.04 -6.76
C HIS A 234 8.27 -1.17 -5.53
N ASN A 235 7.44 -1.59 -4.61
CA ASN A 235 7.36 -1.07 -3.24
C ASN A 235 6.82 -2.15 -2.32
N HIS A 236 7.65 -3.10 -1.93
CA HIS A 236 7.25 -4.21 -1.07
C HIS A 236 8.35 -4.60 -0.09
N GLY A 237 7.94 -5.13 1.07
CA GLY A 237 8.83 -5.64 2.12
C GLY A 237 8.74 -7.14 2.35
N PHE A 238 7.78 -7.81 1.71
CA PHE A 238 7.59 -9.25 1.71
C PHE A 238 7.69 -9.79 0.29
N ALA A 239 8.08 -11.04 0.14
CA ALA A 239 8.14 -11.78 -1.13
C ALA A 239 7.62 -13.19 -0.95
#